data_856345a867845a5c17e2895bbdeefd7d
#
_entry.id   856345a867845a5c17e2895bbdeefd7d
#
_cell.length_a   1.000
_cell.length_b   1.000
_cell.length_c   1.000
_cell.angle_alpha   90.00
_cell.angle_beta   90.00
_cell.angle_gamma   90.00
#
_symmetry.space_group_name_H-M   'P 1'
#
loop_
_entity.id
_entity.type
_entity.pdbx_description
1 polymer ?
#
loop_
_entity_poly.entity_id
_entity_poly.type
_entity_poly.pdbx_seq_one_letter_code
_entity_poly.pdbx_strand_id
1 'polypeptide(L)'
;MGWLDEAARIEMVDHSSIKKHEPPSSNNINWLDATGEKTSTNELTADFEKHFDGGPASIRVKLHRPMATFSLTVLFGPSGAGKSTTLRCLAGLDRPDRGIIRFGDEIWFDAERNIFLPPQQRNIGYLFQDYALFPHLTVRQNVAYGLRKFSAPLRRQRIEEITSLLEIGGLEHRFPRQLSGGQQQRVALARTLVCRPRLLLLDEPLSALDAPTRHQLRRQLRHWLVQLQISTLLVTHDRSEALAFGDHLALFHAGRVCQNGPVQEVFAAPADVNAARIVGVDTIAQGRIVNISDGLATVEVGQTQLVALAPPAGAAIGSEVYICIHAEGVTLEVGAALPETSARNRLVGRIRAVDREGPIVRLNLDCGFPLKALITNQAYENMGLHEWSDVVALIKATAIHVIMSGPSSREGKIINRSRYGQI
;
A
#
# COMPACT_ATOMS: atom_id res chain seq x y z
N MET A 1 -20.87 -59.26 -5.15
CA MET A 1 -21.82 -59.29 -4.00
C MET A 1 -20.97 -58.99 -2.77
N GLY A 2 -21.10 -57.83 -2.15
CA GLY A 2 -20.44 -57.54 -0.87
C GLY A 2 -19.61 -56.28 -0.84
N TRP A 3 -20.02 -55.13 -1.39
CA TRP A 3 -19.39 -53.82 -1.18
C TRP A 3 -20.38 -52.66 -1.29
N LEU A 4 -21.63 -52.83 -0.85
CA LEU A 4 -22.67 -51.78 -0.96
C LEU A 4 -23.49 -51.54 0.34
N ASP A 5 -22.97 -51.94 1.53
CA ASP A 5 -23.75 -51.85 2.78
C ASP A 5 -22.99 -51.19 3.97
N GLU A 6 -21.98 -50.37 3.72
CA GLU A 6 -21.25 -49.70 4.81
C GLU A 6 -21.29 -48.14 4.75
N ALA A 7 -22.15 -47.56 3.87
CA ALA A 7 -22.28 -46.13 3.73
C ALA A 7 -23.59 -45.53 4.37
N ALA A 8 -24.30 -46.30 5.20
CA ALA A 8 -25.58 -45.86 5.78
C ALA A 8 -25.63 -45.86 7.31
N ARG A 9 -24.50 -45.60 7.99
CA ARG A 9 -24.46 -45.36 9.46
C ARG A 9 -23.52 -44.24 9.80
N ILE A 10 -23.82 -43.00 9.33
CA ILE A 10 -23.35 -41.78 9.98
C ILE A 10 -24.55 -41.21 10.72
N GLU A 11 -24.51 -41.39 12.03
CA GLU A 11 -25.49 -40.91 13.00
C GLU A 11 -25.67 -39.39 12.86
N MET A 12 -26.93 -38.99 12.84
CA MET A 12 -27.34 -37.60 13.03
C MET A 12 -26.88 -37.15 14.41
N VAL A 13 -25.80 -36.42 14.47
CA VAL A 13 -25.42 -35.65 15.65
C VAL A 13 -26.33 -34.43 15.74
N ASP A 14 -27.14 -34.42 16.78
CA ASP A 14 -28.06 -33.34 17.15
C ASP A 14 -27.28 -32.01 17.33
N HIS A 15 -27.47 -31.08 16.39
CA HIS A 15 -26.87 -29.76 16.40
C HIS A 15 -27.58 -28.74 17.34
N SER A 16 -28.37 -29.20 18.30
CA SER A 16 -29.11 -28.30 19.21
C SER A 16 -28.31 -27.76 20.41
N SER A 17 -27.04 -28.07 20.55
CA SER A 17 -26.22 -27.67 21.74
C SER A 17 -25.00 -26.81 21.45
N ILE A 18 -24.80 -26.32 20.22
CA ILE A 18 -23.78 -25.29 19.97
C ILE A 18 -24.36 -23.95 20.39
N LYS A 19 -24.09 -23.52 21.63
CA LYS A 19 -24.27 -22.12 22.04
C LYS A 19 -23.46 -21.26 21.07
N LYS A 20 -24.16 -20.60 20.15
CA LYS A 20 -23.62 -19.49 19.38
C LYS A 20 -23.10 -18.46 20.40
N HIS A 21 -21.80 -18.36 20.56
CA HIS A 21 -21.21 -17.17 21.12
C HIS A 21 -21.53 -16.05 20.13
N GLU A 22 -22.60 -15.32 20.40
CA GLU A 22 -22.78 -14.00 19.80
C GLU A 22 -21.56 -13.18 20.16
N PRO A 23 -20.91 -12.50 19.18
CA PRO A 23 -19.89 -11.54 19.51
C PRO A 23 -20.54 -10.49 20.42
N PRO A 24 -19.84 -9.98 21.47
CA PRO A 24 -20.40 -8.97 22.33
C PRO A 24 -20.92 -7.83 21.47
N SER A 25 -22.17 -7.46 21.71
CA SER A 25 -22.85 -6.35 21.05
C SER A 25 -21.87 -5.18 20.89
N SER A 26 -21.77 -4.69 19.65
CA SER A 26 -20.96 -3.52 19.30
C SER A 26 -21.34 -2.35 20.24
N ASN A 27 -20.64 -2.24 21.36
CA ASN A 27 -20.60 -1.00 22.09
C ASN A 27 -19.99 0.01 21.12
N ASN A 28 -20.83 0.83 20.50
CA ASN A 28 -20.42 2.02 19.79
C ASN A 28 -19.64 2.89 20.78
N ILE A 29 -18.34 2.69 20.83
CA ILE A 29 -17.44 3.56 21.57
C ILE A 29 -17.56 4.91 20.84
N ASN A 30 -18.31 5.83 21.45
CA ASN A 30 -18.49 7.16 20.90
C ASN A 30 -17.16 7.93 21.05
N TRP A 31 -16.32 7.84 20.02
CA TRP A 31 -15.01 8.50 19.94
C TRP A 31 -15.14 9.99 19.62
N LEU A 32 -16.36 10.47 19.35
CA LEU A 32 -16.63 11.89 19.14
C LEU A 32 -16.45 12.65 20.46
N ASP A 33 -15.71 13.74 20.41
CA ASP A 33 -15.50 14.59 21.57
C ASP A 33 -16.81 15.03 22.21
N ALA A 34 -16.77 15.19 23.52
CA ALA A 34 -17.88 15.74 24.33
C ALA A 34 -18.27 17.18 23.95
N THR A 35 -17.62 17.78 22.96
CA THR A 35 -17.88 19.16 22.48
C THR A 35 -18.77 19.24 21.25
N GLY A 36 -19.25 18.09 20.69
CA GLY A 36 -20.38 18.10 19.71
C GLY A 36 -20.26 18.96 18.44
N GLU A 37 -19.23 19.72 18.26
CA GLU A 37 -19.04 20.57 17.11
C GLU A 37 -18.27 19.83 16.00
N LYS A 38 -19.02 19.35 15.01
CA LYS A 38 -18.46 19.04 13.68
C LYS A 38 -18.00 20.35 13.06
N THR A 39 -16.72 20.69 13.26
CA THR A 39 -16.09 21.78 12.51
C THR A 39 -16.09 21.45 11.02
N SER A 40 -16.58 22.33 10.22
CA SER A 40 -17.16 22.19 8.89
C SER A 40 -16.19 21.85 7.76
N THR A 41 -14.88 21.70 7.98
CA THR A 41 -13.93 21.34 6.90
C THR A 41 -12.68 20.69 7.49
N ASN A 42 -12.77 19.39 7.86
CA ASN A 42 -11.56 18.64 8.12
C ASN A 42 -10.89 18.33 6.78
N GLU A 43 -9.91 19.14 6.41
CA GLU A 43 -9.14 19.00 5.19
C GLU A 43 -7.66 19.19 5.51
N LEU A 44 -6.82 18.27 5.04
CA LEU A 44 -5.37 18.39 5.14
C LEU A 44 -4.83 18.96 3.83
N THR A 45 -4.24 20.13 3.90
CA THR A 45 -3.46 20.74 2.82
C THR A 45 -2.01 20.86 3.24
N ALA A 46 -1.11 20.26 2.47
CA ALA A 46 0.33 20.35 2.68
C ALA A 46 0.98 20.70 1.34
N ASP A 47 1.45 21.93 1.19
CA ASP A 47 2.26 22.39 0.05
C ASP A 47 3.51 23.03 0.62
N PHE A 48 4.60 22.24 0.73
CA PHE A 48 5.81 22.69 1.39
C PHE A 48 7.08 22.09 0.78
N GLU A 49 8.20 22.76 1.07
CA GLU A 49 9.54 22.30 0.74
C GLU A 49 10.38 22.15 2.00
N LYS A 50 11.18 21.09 2.02
CA LYS A 50 12.19 20.83 3.05
C LYS A 50 13.53 20.54 2.40
N HIS A 51 14.55 21.32 2.77
CA HIS A 51 15.93 21.13 2.36
C HIS A 51 16.69 20.40 3.45
N PHE A 52 17.77 19.73 3.09
CA PHE A 52 18.67 19.05 4.02
C PHE A 52 20.05 19.69 3.95
N ASP A 53 20.65 19.90 5.11
CA ASP A 53 22.00 20.44 5.21
C ASP A 53 22.98 19.47 4.54
N GLY A 54 23.86 20.00 3.68
CA GLY A 54 24.95 19.25 3.04
C GLY A 54 24.70 18.71 1.64
N GLY A 55 23.56 19.01 0.99
CA GLY A 55 23.33 18.54 -0.37
C GLY A 55 22.17 19.21 -1.13
N PRO A 56 22.06 18.97 -2.43
CA PRO A 56 20.95 19.45 -3.25
C PRO A 56 19.62 18.73 -2.98
N ALA A 57 19.60 17.76 -2.06
CA ALA A 57 18.43 16.98 -1.76
C ALA A 57 17.34 17.85 -1.09
N SER A 58 16.17 17.88 -1.69
CA SER A 58 15.00 18.56 -1.16
C SER A 58 13.77 17.67 -1.30
N ILE A 59 12.83 17.86 -0.37
CA ILE A 59 11.51 17.25 -0.45
C ILE A 59 10.51 18.35 -0.77
N ARG A 60 9.72 18.12 -1.83
CA ARG A 60 8.61 18.98 -2.21
C ARG A 60 7.33 18.16 -2.16
N VAL A 61 6.45 18.50 -1.23
CA VAL A 61 5.17 17.83 -1.01
C VAL A 61 4.05 18.73 -1.47
N LYS A 62 3.18 18.19 -2.31
CA LYS A 62 1.89 18.80 -2.62
C LYS A 62 0.83 17.74 -2.41
N LEU A 63 0.15 17.82 -1.26
CA LEU A 63 -0.86 16.87 -0.83
C LEU A 63 -2.09 17.62 -0.35
N HIS A 64 -3.24 17.27 -0.91
CA HIS A 64 -4.54 17.81 -0.55
C HIS A 64 -5.49 16.65 -0.31
N ARG A 65 -6.06 16.57 0.90
CA ARG A 65 -6.89 15.44 1.31
C ARG A 65 -8.08 15.88 2.14
N PRO A 66 -9.33 15.59 1.71
CA PRO A 66 -10.48 15.71 2.58
C PRO A 66 -10.36 14.69 3.72
N MET A 67 -10.59 15.17 4.95
CA MET A 67 -10.53 14.38 6.18
C MET A 67 -11.86 14.43 6.94
N ALA A 68 -12.93 14.92 6.31
CA ALA A 68 -14.25 15.04 6.90
C ALA A 68 -14.90 13.68 7.21
N THR A 69 -14.54 12.66 6.43
CA THR A 69 -14.91 11.27 6.64
C THR A 69 -13.65 10.45 6.89
N PHE A 70 -13.78 9.31 7.57
CA PHE A 70 -12.67 8.36 7.73
C PHE A 70 -12.05 8.05 6.36
N SER A 71 -10.74 8.20 6.30
CA SER A 71 -9.97 7.90 5.10
C SER A 71 -8.55 7.49 5.48
N LEU A 72 -8.05 6.45 4.84
CA LEU A 72 -6.68 6.00 5.01
C LEU A 72 -5.87 6.33 3.76
N THR A 73 -4.95 7.28 3.89
CA THR A 73 -4.04 7.68 2.81
C THR A 73 -2.67 7.05 3.01
N VAL A 74 -2.21 6.31 2.02
CA VAL A 74 -0.88 5.68 2.03
C VAL A 74 0.13 6.58 1.33
N LEU A 75 1.25 6.88 1.99
CA LEU A 75 2.44 7.46 1.38
C LEU A 75 3.35 6.30 0.96
N PHE A 76 3.42 6.04 -0.34
CA PHE A 76 4.10 4.88 -0.91
C PHE A 76 5.29 5.29 -1.75
N GLY A 77 6.33 4.47 -1.80
CA GLY A 77 7.52 4.71 -2.62
C GLY A 77 8.79 4.11 -2.03
N PRO A 78 9.93 4.18 -2.74
CA PRO A 78 11.19 3.61 -2.28
C PRO A 78 11.70 4.27 -1.00
N SER A 79 12.61 3.57 -0.30
CA SER A 79 13.32 4.13 0.85
C SER A 79 14.07 5.40 0.44
N GLY A 80 14.10 6.40 1.32
CA GLY A 80 14.73 7.68 1.03
C GLY A 80 13.91 8.64 0.14
N ALA A 81 12.71 8.27 -0.31
CA ALA A 81 11.87 9.15 -1.15
C ALA A 81 11.22 10.34 -0.40
N GLY A 82 11.43 10.47 0.91
CA GLY A 82 10.94 11.61 1.69
C GLY A 82 9.63 11.36 2.46
N LYS A 83 9.10 10.13 2.48
CA LYS A 83 7.83 9.79 3.12
C LYS A 83 7.81 10.06 4.63
N SER A 84 8.75 9.50 5.39
CA SER A 84 8.87 9.70 6.85
C SER A 84 9.14 11.16 7.20
N THR A 85 9.96 11.85 6.42
CA THR A 85 10.19 13.29 6.61
C THR A 85 8.89 14.08 6.39
N THR A 86 8.08 13.70 5.40
CA THR A 86 6.75 14.29 5.19
C THR A 86 5.87 14.11 6.42
N LEU A 87 5.79 12.89 6.97
CA LEU A 87 5.05 12.65 8.22
C LEU A 87 5.58 13.49 9.38
N ARG A 88 6.90 13.59 9.54
CA ARG A 88 7.52 14.40 10.60
C ARG A 88 7.22 15.88 10.46
N CYS A 89 7.22 16.44 9.24
CA CYS A 89 6.78 17.81 8.98
C CYS A 89 5.30 18.02 9.31
N LEU A 90 4.43 17.09 8.92
CA LEU A 90 3.01 17.11 9.27
C LEU A 90 2.78 17.00 10.80
N ALA A 91 3.62 16.25 11.47
CA ALA A 91 3.60 16.14 12.93
C ALA A 91 4.13 17.39 13.66
N GLY A 92 4.87 18.26 12.98
CA GLY A 92 5.58 19.38 13.59
C GLY A 92 6.85 18.96 14.33
N LEU A 93 7.35 17.75 14.07
CA LEU A 93 8.63 17.26 14.58
C LEU A 93 9.81 17.85 13.78
N ASP A 94 9.60 18.05 12.48
CA ASP A 94 10.52 18.76 11.60
C ASP A 94 9.85 20.02 11.05
N ARG A 95 10.59 21.12 10.98
CA ARG A 95 10.11 22.37 10.40
C ARG A 95 10.42 22.38 8.90
N PRO A 96 9.42 22.56 8.01
CA PRO A 96 9.67 22.87 6.60
C PRO A 96 10.39 24.22 6.43
N ASP A 97 11.00 24.42 5.26
CA ASP A 97 11.71 25.68 4.97
C ASP A 97 10.81 26.68 4.22
N ARG A 98 9.88 26.18 3.40
CA ARG A 98 8.95 27.01 2.61
C ARG A 98 7.56 26.37 2.55
N GLY A 99 6.56 27.20 2.23
CA GLY A 99 5.21 26.76 1.95
C GLY A 99 4.28 26.77 3.15
N ILE A 100 3.23 25.95 3.11
CA ILE A 100 2.13 25.97 4.08
C ILE A 100 1.66 24.56 4.42
N ILE A 101 1.27 24.35 5.68
CA ILE A 101 0.53 23.17 6.15
C ILE A 101 -0.70 23.63 6.92
N ARG A 102 -1.89 23.13 6.51
CA ARG A 102 -3.17 23.46 7.14
C ARG A 102 -3.95 22.19 7.43
N PHE A 103 -4.69 22.19 8.54
CA PHE A 103 -5.68 21.17 8.86
C PHE A 103 -7.01 21.83 9.21
N GLY A 104 -7.97 21.74 8.31
CA GLY A 104 -9.16 22.56 8.36
C GLY A 104 -8.81 24.05 8.31
N ASP A 105 -9.33 24.81 9.27
CA ASP A 105 -9.06 26.24 9.40
C ASP A 105 -7.76 26.56 10.13
N GLU A 106 -7.10 25.55 10.74
CA GLU A 106 -5.87 25.76 11.49
C GLU A 106 -4.65 25.76 10.58
N ILE A 107 -3.81 26.77 10.72
CA ILE A 107 -2.49 26.83 10.09
C ILE A 107 -1.47 26.19 11.02
N TRP A 108 -0.93 25.04 10.61
CA TRP A 108 0.11 24.33 11.35
C TRP A 108 1.53 24.83 11.03
N PHE A 109 1.71 25.28 9.79
CA PHE A 109 2.94 25.90 9.34
C PHE A 109 2.63 26.90 8.21
N ASP A 110 3.29 28.06 8.26
CA ASP A 110 3.29 29.04 7.19
C ASP A 110 4.64 29.77 7.22
N ALA A 111 5.43 29.57 6.18
CA ALA A 111 6.76 30.15 6.09
C ALA A 111 6.74 31.67 5.96
N GLU A 112 5.76 32.23 5.22
CA GLU A 112 5.65 33.66 4.98
C GLU A 112 5.20 34.41 6.24
N ARG A 113 4.29 33.81 7.01
CA ARG A 113 3.78 34.38 8.27
C ARG A 113 4.60 33.98 9.49
N ASN A 114 5.66 33.19 9.29
CA ASN A 114 6.50 32.63 10.36
C ASN A 114 5.69 31.87 11.43
N ILE A 115 4.65 31.16 11.01
CA ILE A 115 3.82 30.33 11.88
C ILE A 115 4.40 28.92 11.92
N PHE A 116 4.58 28.37 13.14
CA PHE A 116 4.94 26.97 13.35
C PHE A 116 4.28 26.46 14.61
N LEU A 117 3.20 25.68 14.45
CA LEU A 117 2.48 25.06 15.54
C LEU A 117 3.25 23.82 16.01
N PRO A 118 3.67 23.74 17.28
CA PRO A 118 4.43 22.60 17.78
C PRO A 118 3.55 21.34 17.87
N PRO A 119 4.15 20.13 17.89
CA PRO A 119 3.41 18.84 17.88
C PRO A 119 2.33 18.73 18.95
N GLN A 120 2.60 19.24 20.17
CA GLN A 120 1.69 19.17 21.31
C GLN A 120 0.37 19.93 21.13
N GLN A 121 0.31 20.85 20.17
CA GLN A 121 -0.86 21.66 19.86
C GLN A 121 -1.64 21.17 18.64
N ARG A 122 -1.07 20.23 17.85
CA ARG A 122 -1.73 19.71 16.64
C ARG A 122 -2.78 18.62 16.92
N ASN A 123 -2.85 18.11 18.13
CA ASN A 123 -3.74 16.99 18.53
C ASN A 123 -3.67 15.80 17.58
N ILE A 124 -2.47 15.34 17.27
CA ILE A 124 -2.18 14.22 16.39
C ILE A 124 -1.63 13.02 17.17
N GLY A 125 -1.83 11.82 16.63
CA GLY A 125 -1.11 10.62 17.04
C GLY A 125 0.03 10.31 16.09
N TYR A 126 1.23 10.04 16.59
CA TYR A 126 2.37 9.62 15.78
C TYR A 126 2.92 8.30 16.28
N LEU A 127 2.96 7.29 15.41
CA LEU A 127 3.61 6.01 15.66
C LEU A 127 4.93 5.97 14.90
N PHE A 128 6.03 5.87 15.65
CA PHE A 128 7.38 5.73 15.10
C PHE A 128 7.66 4.31 14.63
N GLN A 129 8.56 4.16 13.68
CA GLN A 129 8.95 2.87 13.11
C GLN A 129 9.52 1.89 14.15
N ASP A 130 10.27 2.38 15.13
CA ASP A 130 10.84 1.63 16.25
C ASP A 130 9.93 1.54 17.48
N TYR A 131 8.63 1.94 17.32
CA TYR A 131 7.63 2.02 18.37
C TYR A 131 7.95 3.02 19.50
N ALA A 132 9.18 3.37 19.72
CA ALA A 132 9.69 4.32 20.71
C ALA A 132 9.03 4.17 22.11
N LEU A 133 8.81 2.93 22.56
CA LEU A 133 8.28 2.66 23.91
C LEU A 133 9.30 3.07 24.97
N PHE A 134 8.80 3.64 26.07
CA PHE A 134 9.64 4.00 27.20
C PHE A 134 10.08 2.72 27.95
N PRO A 135 11.37 2.32 27.89
CA PRO A 135 11.81 1.01 28.36
C PRO A 135 11.73 0.86 29.90
N HIS A 136 11.75 1.97 30.62
CA HIS A 136 11.68 2.05 32.08
C HIS A 136 10.24 2.15 32.62
N LEU A 137 9.25 2.23 31.75
CA LEU A 137 7.83 2.29 32.11
C LEU A 137 7.14 0.96 31.78
N THR A 138 6.19 0.55 32.62
CA THR A 138 5.32 -0.60 32.33
C THR A 138 4.38 -0.29 31.17
N VAL A 139 3.69 -1.31 30.64
CA VAL A 139 2.65 -1.15 29.60
C VAL A 139 1.61 -0.11 30.04
N ARG A 140 1.05 -0.26 31.23
CA ARG A 140 0.07 0.69 31.77
C ARG A 140 0.61 2.13 31.82
N GLN A 141 1.85 2.29 32.25
CA GLN A 141 2.50 3.61 32.32
C GLN A 141 2.79 4.19 30.94
N ASN A 142 3.21 3.35 29.97
CA ASN A 142 3.37 3.76 28.58
C ASN A 142 2.05 4.27 27.99
N VAL A 143 0.97 3.49 28.11
CA VAL A 143 -0.36 3.87 27.62
C VAL A 143 -0.87 5.15 28.31
N ALA A 144 -0.71 5.25 29.63
CA ALA A 144 -1.18 6.39 30.41
C ALA A 144 -0.37 7.68 30.19
N TYR A 145 0.78 7.62 29.52
CA TYR A 145 1.74 8.72 29.45
C TYR A 145 1.15 10.03 28.92
N GLY A 146 0.36 9.95 27.84
CA GLY A 146 -0.30 11.11 27.23
C GLY A 146 -1.50 11.66 28.01
N LEU A 147 -1.98 10.92 29.02
CA LEU A 147 -3.21 11.25 29.77
C LEU A 147 -2.97 12.07 31.05
N ARG A 148 -1.78 12.61 31.25
CA ARG A 148 -1.43 13.32 32.53
C ARG A 148 -2.34 14.51 32.84
N LYS A 149 -2.90 15.15 31.82
CA LYS A 149 -3.80 16.33 31.97
C LYS A 149 -5.25 15.96 32.26
N PHE A 150 -5.62 14.67 32.16
CA PHE A 150 -7.01 14.23 32.37
C PHE A 150 -7.27 13.80 33.80
N SER A 151 -8.53 13.90 34.26
CA SER A 151 -8.97 13.45 35.57
C SER A 151 -8.73 11.93 35.75
N ALA A 152 -8.53 11.50 36.99
CA ALA A 152 -8.24 10.10 37.29
C ALA A 152 -9.34 9.12 36.78
N PRO A 153 -10.64 9.40 36.93
CA PRO A 153 -11.71 8.56 36.39
C PRO A 153 -11.65 8.44 34.85
N LEU A 154 -11.54 9.56 34.15
CA LEU A 154 -11.49 9.59 32.69
C LEU A 154 -10.22 8.89 32.14
N ARG A 155 -9.09 9.07 32.82
CA ARG A 155 -7.85 8.38 32.51
C ARG A 155 -8.00 6.86 32.65
N ARG A 156 -8.61 6.39 33.73
CA ARG A 156 -8.87 4.96 33.94
C ARG A 156 -9.77 4.39 32.87
N GLN A 157 -10.88 5.06 32.58
CA GLN A 157 -11.82 4.66 31.52
C GLN A 157 -11.15 4.53 30.16
N ARG A 158 -10.40 5.55 29.71
CA ARG A 158 -9.71 5.53 28.41
C ARG A 158 -8.67 4.43 28.30
N ILE A 159 -7.94 4.14 29.39
CA ILE A 159 -6.97 3.04 29.42
C ILE A 159 -7.69 1.70 29.29
N GLU A 160 -8.78 1.47 30.03
CA GLU A 160 -9.56 0.25 29.97
C GLU A 160 -10.15 0.03 28.56
N GLU A 161 -10.74 1.07 27.95
CA GLU A 161 -11.26 1.02 26.58
C GLU A 161 -10.18 0.63 25.56
N ILE A 162 -9.03 1.30 25.57
CA ILE A 162 -7.99 1.06 24.54
C ILE A 162 -7.26 -0.27 24.76
N THR A 163 -7.06 -0.70 26.01
CA THR A 163 -6.44 -2.00 26.33
C THR A 163 -7.32 -3.16 25.91
N SER A 164 -8.64 -3.02 26.06
CA SER A 164 -9.61 -3.99 25.57
C SER A 164 -9.63 -4.03 24.04
N LEU A 165 -9.73 -2.87 23.38
CA LEU A 165 -9.77 -2.78 21.92
C LEU A 165 -8.55 -3.42 21.24
N LEU A 166 -7.36 -3.17 21.79
CA LEU A 166 -6.09 -3.66 21.22
C LEU A 166 -5.63 -5.01 21.78
N GLU A 167 -6.49 -5.66 22.59
CA GLU A 167 -6.24 -7.00 23.16
C GLU A 167 -4.89 -7.08 23.91
N ILE A 168 -4.59 -6.07 24.73
CA ILE A 168 -3.37 -6.02 25.56
C ILE A 168 -3.66 -6.18 27.06
N GLY A 169 -4.86 -6.61 27.40
CA GLY A 169 -5.23 -6.98 28.79
C GLY A 169 -4.32 -8.07 29.34
N GLY A 170 -3.98 -7.98 30.63
CA GLY A 170 -3.06 -8.90 31.31
C GLY A 170 -1.57 -8.60 31.09
N LEU A 171 -1.23 -7.56 30.30
CA LEU A 171 0.15 -7.14 30.08
C LEU A 171 0.53 -5.87 30.85
N GLU A 172 -0.37 -5.31 31.65
CA GLU A 172 -0.31 -3.95 32.23
C GLU A 172 0.96 -3.72 33.06
N HIS A 173 1.43 -4.75 33.75
CA HIS A 173 2.59 -4.70 34.65
C HIS A 173 3.91 -5.08 33.98
N ARG A 174 3.87 -5.56 32.70
CA ARG A 174 5.08 -5.92 31.96
C ARG A 174 5.82 -4.68 31.46
N PHE A 175 7.12 -4.82 31.30
CA PHE A 175 7.99 -3.83 30.66
C PHE A 175 8.13 -4.16 29.17
N PRO A 176 8.44 -3.18 28.28
CA PRO A 176 8.60 -3.40 26.85
C PRO A 176 9.50 -4.58 26.47
N ARG A 177 10.61 -4.78 27.18
CA ARG A 177 11.55 -5.90 26.95
C ARG A 177 10.96 -7.30 27.19
N GLN A 178 9.81 -7.39 27.85
CA GLN A 178 9.11 -8.63 28.18
C GLN A 178 7.98 -8.94 27.18
N LEU A 179 7.85 -8.14 26.14
CA LEU A 179 6.79 -8.22 25.13
C LEU A 179 7.34 -8.74 23.81
N SER A 180 6.54 -9.52 23.07
CA SER A 180 6.81 -9.82 21.67
C SER A 180 6.71 -8.55 20.82
N GLY A 181 7.28 -8.56 19.60
CA GLY A 181 7.22 -7.43 18.67
C GLY A 181 5.79 -6.98 18.38
N GLY A 182 4.87 -7.91 18.14
CA GLY A 182 3.45 -7.61 17.95
C GLY A 182 2.77 -7.01 19.20
N GLN A 183 3.14 -7.46 20.40
CA GLN A 183 2.66 -6.86 21.65
C GLN A 183 3.22 -5.45 21.85
N GLN A 184 4.50 -5.23 21.53
CA GLN A 184 5.10 -3.89 21.61
C GLN A 184 4.39 -2.92 20.67
N GLN A 185 4.08 -3.34 19.45
CA GLN A 185 3.33 -2.55 18.50
C GLN A 185 1.94 -2.19 18.99
N ARG A 186 1.17 -3.16 19.51
CA ARG A 186 -0.16 -2.90 20.10
C ARG A 186 -0.09 -1.91 21.26
N VAL A 187 0.92 -2.02 22.12
CA VAL A 187 1.14 -1.06 23.22
C VAL A 187 1.50 0.33 22.69
N ALA A 188 2.31 0.44 21.66
CA ALA A 188 2.64 1.72 21.03
C ALA A 188 1.43 2.36 20.36
N LEU A 189 0.60 1.57 19.69
CA LEU A 189 -0.69 2.02 19.17
C LEU A 189 -1.63 2.47 20.29
N ALA A 190 -1.73 1.71 21.40
CA ALA A 190 -2.53 2.09 22.54
C ALA A 190 -2.10 3.44 23.12
N ARG A 191 -0.79 3.66 23.29
CA ARG A 191 -0.23 4.94 23.75
C ARG A 191 -0.59 6.09 22.82
N THR A 192 -0.59 5.83 21.51
CA THR A 192 -0.88 6.85 20.51
C THR A 192 -2.38 7.17 20.44
N LEU A 193 -3.25 6.16 20.54
CA LEU A 193 -4.69 6.28 20.36
C LEU A 193 -5.43 6.71 21.61
N VAL A 194 -4.91 6.44 22.80
CA VAL A 194 -5.58 6.74 24.10
C VAL A 194 -5.90 8.23 24.28
N CYS A 195 -5.14 9.11 23.62
CA CYS A 195 -5.37 10.55 23.60
C CYS A 195 -6.51 10.99 22.66
N ARG A 196 -7.09 10.06 21.88
CA ARG A 196 -8.12 10.34 20.86
C ARG A 196 -7.68 11.43 19.88
N PRO A 197 -6.62 11.19 19.10
CA PRO A 197 -6.13 12.18 18.13
C PRO A 197 -7.13 12.36 16.99
N ARG A 198 -7.14 13.56 16.40
CA ARG A 198 -7.95 13.85 15.19
C ARG A 198 -7.31 13.41 13.88
N LEU A 199 -6.01 13.15 13.89
CA LEU A 199 -5.24 12.63 12.77
C LEU A 199 -4.19 11.65 13.29
N LEU A 200 -4.08 10.49 12.65
CA LEU A 200 -3.10 9.46 12.98
C LEU A 200 -2.03 9.38 11.89
N LEU A 201 -0.77 9.41 12.31
CA LEU A 201 0.41 9.31 11.45
C LEU A 201 1.18 8.05 11.82
N LEU A 202 1.26 7.10 10.89
CA LEU A 202 1.90 5.80 11.09
C LEU A 202 3.12 5.67 10.19
N ASP A 203 4.31 5.60 10.77
CA ASP A 203 5.57 5.48 10.02
C ASP A 203 6.03 4.01 10.01
N GLU A 204 5.84 3.33 8.89
CA GLU A 204 6.14 1.90 8.67
C GLU A 204 5.70 0.99 9.84
N PRO A 205 4.42 1.00 10.21
CA PRO A 205 3.95 0.41 11.47
C PRO A 205 4.19 -1.10 11.59
N LEU A 206 4.38 -1.83 10.48
CA LEU A 206 4.52 -3.29 10.47
C LEU A 206 5.91 -3.77 10.06
N SER A 207 6.86 -2.86 9.77
CA SER A 207 8.17 -3.22 9.19
C SER A 207 9.04 -4.07 10.10
N ALA A 208 8.95 -3.90 11.43
CA ALA A 208 9.76 -4.62 12.41
C ALA A 208 9.24 -6.04 12.74
N LEU A 209 8.17 -6.51 12.09
CA LEU A 209 7.52 -7.78 12.40
C LEU A 209 7.91 -8.89 11.42
N ASP A 210 7.91 -10.13 11.92
CA ASP A 210 7.96 -11.33 11.10
C ASP A 210 6.71 -11.49 10.21
N ALA A 211 6.81 -12.23 9.12
CA ALA A 211 5.75 -12.31 8.11
C ALA A 211 4.39 -12.83 8.64
N PRO A 212 4.30 -13.90 9.47
CA PRO A 212 3.03 -14.36 10.04
C PRO A 212 2.37 -13.31 10.93
N THR A 213 3.11 -12.70 11.85
CA THR A 213 2.63 -11.65 12.77
C THR A 213 2.19 -10.41 11.99
N ARG A 214 2.95 -9.99 10.99
CA ARG A 214 2.63 -8.88 10.09
C ARG A 214 1.29 -9.10 9.39
N HIS A 215 1.05 -10.29 8.82
CA HIS A 215 -0.20 -10.60 8.13
C HIS A 215 -1.42 -10.54 9.07
N GLN A 216 -1.30 -11.06 10.30
CA GLN A 216 -2.35 -10.98 11.31
C GLN A 216 -2.64 -9.54 11.73
N LEU A 217 -1.59 -8.80 12.11
CA LEU A 217 -1.72 -7.43 12.60
C LEU A 217 -2.20 -6.45 11.51
N ARG A 218 -1.86 -6.70 10.24
CA ARG A 218 -2.38 -5.92 9.12
C ARG A 218 -3.91 -5.90 9.10
N ARG A 219 -4.56 -7.06 9.22
CA ARG A 219 -6.04 -7.15 9.25
C ARG A 219 -6.62 -6.47 10.49
N GLN A 220 -6.02 -6.69 11.66
CA GLN A 220 -6.47 -6.11 12.91
C GLN A 220 -6.32 -4.58 12.91
N LEU A 221 -5.18 -4.05 12.44
CA LEU A 221 -4.94 -2.60 12.38
C LEU A 221 -6.01 -1.90 11.51
N ARG A 222 -6.31 -2.43 10.32
CA ARG A 222 -7.38 -1.85 9.49
C ARG A 222 -8.72 -1.86 10.22
N HIS A 223 -9.06 -2.98 10.87
CA HIS A 223 -10.29 -3.10 11.64
C HIS A 223 -10.39 -2.04 12.76
N TRP A 224 -9.33 -1.87 13.55
CA TRP A 224 -9.27 -0.86 14.60
C TRP A 224 -9.41 0.57 14.05
N LEU A 225 -8.71 0.89 12.97
CA LEU A 225 -8.79 2.22 12.36
C LEU A 225 -10.19 2.53 11.84
N VAL A 226 -10.87 1.56 11.21
CA VAL A 226 -12.26 1.69 10.78
C VAL A 226 -13.19 1.89 11.98
N GLN A 227 -13.04 1.09 13.07
CA GLN A 227 -13.86 1.25 14.27
C GLN A 227 -13.68 2.63 14.93
N LEU A 228 -12.46 3.13 14.95
CA LEU A 228 -12.13 4.40 15.60
C LEU A 228 -12.48 5.63 14.74
N GLN A 229 -12.74 5.43 13.44
CA GLN A 229 -13.07 6.51 12.50
C GLN A 229 -12.04 7.67 12.49
N ILE A 230 -10.75 7.34 12.76
CA ILE A 230 -9.67 8.33 12.78
C ILE A 230 -8.98 8.36 11.41
N SER A 231 -9.04 9.49 10.72
CA SER A 231 -8.31 9.70 9.46
C SER A 231 -6.83 9.46 9.67
N THR A 232 -6.22 8.68 8.77
CA THR A 232 -4.87 8.16 8.96
C THR A 232 -4.00 8.38 7.73
N LEU A 233 -2.76 8.84 7.94
CA LEU A 233 -1.69 8.76 6.96
C LEU A 233 -0.72 7.66 7.37
N LEU A 234 -0.45 6.74 6.46
CA LEU A 234 0.40 5.58 6.70
C LEU A 234 1.54 5.56 5.68
N VAL A 235 2.78 5.48 6.16
CA VAL A 235 3.95 5.24 5.32
C VAL A 235 4.21 3.75 5.20
N THR A 236 4.37 3.26 3.99
CA THR A 236 4.87 1.91 3.72
C THR A 236 5.57 1.85 2.37
N HIS A 237 6.41 0.86 2.19
CA HIS A 237 6.99 0.45 0.91
C HIS A 237 6.46 -0.93 0.46
N ASP A 238 5.60 -1.57 1.25
CA ASP A 238 4.99 -2.87 0.95
C ASP A 238 3.69 -2.68 0.15
N ARG A 239 3.66 -3.22 -1.10
CA ARG A 239 2.50 -3.18 -2.00
C ARG A 239 1.25 -3.82 -1.37
N SER A 240 1.44 -4.93 -0.65
CA SER A 240 0.34 -5.65 -0.02
C SER A 240 -0.28 -4.85 1.12
N GLU A 241 0.54 -4.10 1.86
CA GLU A 241 0.05 -3.17 2.88
C GLU A 241 -0.71 -2.00 2.24
N ALA A 242 -0.14 -1.39 1.19
CA ALA A 242 -0.79 -0.28 0.50
C ALA A 242 -2.18 -0.67 -0.04
N LEU A 243 -2.29 -1.84 -0.68
CA LEU A 243 -3.56 -2.37 -1.19
C LEU A 243 -4.55 -2.78 -0.09
N ALA A 244 -4.04 -3.29 1.05
CA ALA A 244 -4.90 -3.74 2.15
C ALA A 244 -5.43 -2.59 3.01
N PHE A 245 -4.64 -1.54 3.20
CA PHE A 245 -4.99 -0.41 4.06
C PHE A 245 -5.64 0.74 3.30
N GLY A 246 -5.05 1.11 2.14
CA GLY A 246 -5.27 2.40 1.54
C GLY A 246 -6.61 2.55 0.83
N ASP A 247 -7.30 3.66 1.10
CA ASP A 247 -8.35 4.18 0.24
C ASP A 247 -7.72 5.06 -0.86
N HIS A 248 -6.68 5.81 -0.48
CA HIS A 248 -5.90 6.66 -1.37
C HIS A 248 -4.40 6.42 -1.21
N LEU A 249 -3.65 6.73 -2.27
CA LEU A 249 -2.20 6.59 -2.33
C LEU A 249 -1.57 7.87 -2.88
N ALA A 250 -0.56 8.38 -2.17
CA ALA A 250 0.37 9.38 -2.67
C ALA A 250 1.70 8.68 -2.98
N LEU A 251 2.07 8.62 -4.25
CA LEU A 251 3.26 7.96 -4.74
C LEU A 251 4.44 8.94 -4.69
N PHE A 252 5.46 8.57 -3.92
CA PHE A 252 6.68 9.36 -3.74
C PHE A 252 7.82 8.83 -4.60
N HIS A 253 8.49 9.76 -5.28
CA HIS A 253 9.72 9.51 -6.02
C HIS A 253 10.65 10.71 -5.93
N ALA A 254 11.92 10.49 -5.60
CA ALA A 254 12.97 11.51 -5.55
C ALA A 254 12.55 12.81 -4.82
N GLY A 255 11.95 12.67 -3.65
CA GLY A 255 11.53 13.79 -2.82
C GLY A 255 10.22 14.48 -3.26
N ARG A 256 9.47 13.92 -4.20
CA ARG A 256 8.24 14.52 -4.72
C ARG A 256 7.08 13.53 -4.75
N VAL A 257 5.87 14.05 -4.63
CA VAL A 257 4.66 13.30 -4.96
C VAL A 257 4.50 13.32 -6.48
N CYS A 258 4.68 12.15 -7.13
CA CYS A 258 4.59 12.03 -8.59
C CYS A 258 3.19 11.63 -9.06
N GLN A 259 2.41 10.95 -8.20
CA GLN A 259 1.02 10.59 -8.49
C GLN A 259 0.22 10.52 -7.19
N ASN A 260 -1.06 10.88 -7.24
CA ASN A 260 -1.98 10.84 -6.10
C ASN A 260 -3.37 10.45 -6.60
N GLY A 261 -4.02 9.47 -5.97
CA GLY A 261 -5.34 8.98 -6.37
C GLY A 261 -5.80 7.79 -5.53
N PRO A 262 -6.96 7.19 -5.88
CA PRO A 262 -7.40 5.92 -5.32
C PRO A 262 -6.29 4.85 -5.47
N VAL A 263 -6.09 4.04 -4.43
CA VAL A 263 -4.99 3.06 -4.42
C VAL A 263 -5.03 2.15 -5.65
N GLN A 264 -6.20 1.61 -5.97
CA GLN A 264 -6.34 0.69 -7.10
C GLN A 264 -6.00 1.33 -8.44
N GLU A 265 -6.40 2.59 -8.64
CA GLU A 265 -6.11 3.33 -9.88
C GLU A 265 -4.62 3.61 -10.04
N VAL A 266 -3.94 4.03 -8.95
CA VAL A 266 -2.51 4.32 -9.00
C VAL A 266 -1.69 3.06 -9.32
N PHE A 267 -2.08 1.91 -8.77
CA PHE A 267 -1.42 0.63 -9.08
C PHE A 267 -1.74 0.11 -10.49
N ALA A 268 -2.96 0.31 -10.98
CA ALA A 268 -3.39 -0.17 -12.29
C ALA A 268 -2.96 0.75 -13.46
N ALA A 269 -2.90 2.07 -13.20
CA ALA A 269 -2.64 3.09 -14.21
C ALA A 269 -1.57 4.09 -13.73
N PRO A 270 -0.30 3.67 -13.63
CA PRO A 270 0.79 4.57 -13.27
C PRO A 270 0.97 5.68 -14.29
N ALA A 271 1.20 6.90 -13.80
CA ALA A 271 1.24 8.12 -14.63
C ALA A 271 2.47 8.21 -15.53
N ASP A 272 3.58 7.63 -15.12
CA ASP A 272 4.83 7.60 -15.88
C ASP A 272 5.62 6.31 -15.60
N VAL A 273 6.75 6.13 -16.33
CA VAL A 273 7.61 4.93 -16.20
C VAL A 273 8.22 4.79 -14.81
N ASN A 274 8.51 5.89 -14.12
CA ASN A 274 9.04 5.83 -12.76
C ASN A 274 7.96 5.37 -11.79
N ALA A 275 6.74 5.90 -11.92
CA ALA A 275 5.59 5.42 -11.20
C ALA A 275 5.35 3.92 -11.43
N ALA A 276 5.37 3.47 -12.70
CA ALA A 276 5.22 2.07 -13.07
C ALA A 276 6.26 1.16 -12.38
N ARG A 277 7.53 1.57 -12.36
CA ARG A 277 8.59 0.83 -11.65
C ARG A 277 8.37 0.77 -10.14
N ILE A 278 7.96 1.88 -9.54
CA ILE A 278 7.76 1.97 -8.08
C ILE A 278 6.56 1.13 -7.65
N VAL A 279 5.46 1.13 -8.40
CA VAL A 279 4.29 0.30 -8.09
C VAL A 279 4.50 -1.18 -8.43
N GLY A 280 5.65 -1.53 -9.01
CA GLY A 280 6.04 -2.92 -9.28
C GLY A 280 5.37 -3.50 -10.52
N VAL A 281 5.20 -2.72 -11.60
CA VAL A 281 4.80 -3.26 -12.91
C VAL A 281 5.88 -4.21 -13.40
N ASP A 282 5.49 -5.45 -13.72
CA ASP A 282 6.44 -6.53 -14.03
C ASP A 282 7.07 -6.37 -15.40
N THR A 283 6.28 -5.95 -16.40
CA THR A 283 6.75 -5.74 -17.78
C THR A 283 6.51 -4.30 -18.19
N ILE A 284 7.59 -3.60 -18.52
CA ILE A 284 7.57 -2.25 -19.10
C ILE A 284 8.38 -2.30 -20.39
N ALA A 285 7.74 -2.09 -21.52
CA ALA A 285 8.40 -2.12 -22.81
C ALA A 285 8.07 -0.88 -23.65
N GLN A 286 9.06 -0.38 -24.37
CA GLN A 286 8.88 0.75 -25.28
C GLN A 286 8.22 0.27 -26.58
N GLY A 287 7.28 1.05 -27.08
CA GLY A 287 6.59 0.78 -28.34
C GLY A 287 6.19 2.05 -29.07
N ARG A 288 5.56 1.87 -30.22
CA ARG A 288 5.04 2.95 -31.05
C ARG A 288 3.59 2.66 -31.41
N ILE A 289 2.72 3.64 -31.33
CA ILE A 289 1.33 3.52 -31.77
C ILE A 289 1.30 3.46 -33.30
N VAL A 290 0.75 2.37 -33.84
CA VAL A 290 0.63 2.17 -35.32
C VAL A 290 -0.80 2.33 -35.81
N ASN A 291 -1.81 2.16 -34.91
CA ASN A 291 -3.21 2.39 -35.25
C ASN A 291 -4.00 2.81 -34.01
N ILE A 292 -5.06 3.60 -34.18
CA ILE A 292 -6.05 3.93 -33.14
C ILE A 292 -7.43 3.83 -33.78
N SER A 293 -8.28 2.92 -33.29
CA SER A 293 -9.67 2.74 -33.73
C SER A 293 -10.54 2.22 -32.58
N ASP A 294 -11.79 2.64 -32.52
CA ASP A 294 -12.81 2.14 -31.57
C ASP A 294 -12.38 2.17 -30.09
N GLY A 295 -11.64 3.20 -29.68
CA GLY A 295 -11.12 3.33 -28.32
C GLY A 295 -9.95 2.40 -28.00
N LEU A 296 -9.41 1.70 -28.97
CA LEU A 296 -8.24 0.82 -28.86
C LEU A 296 -7.05 1.40 -29.62
N ALA A 297 -5.86 1.17 -29.11
CA ALA A 297 -4.60 1.47 -29.76
C ALA A 297 -3.86 0.16 -30.07
N THR A 298 -3.33 0.04 -31.29
CA THR A 298 -2.36 -1.00 -31.65
C THR A 298 -0.96 -0.41 -31.47
N VAL A 299 -0.17 -1.05 -30.62
CA VAL A 299 1.18 -0.64 -30.26
C VAL A 299 2.17 -1.68 -30.79
N GLU A 300 3.12 -1.26 -31.61
CA GLU A 300 4.24 -2.08 -32.02
C GLU A 300 5.34 -2.09 -30.96
N VAL A 301 5.71 -3.27 -30.49
CA VAL A 301 6.73 -3.50 -29.44
C VAL A 301 7.72 -4.54 -29.98
N GLY A 302 8.91 -4.10 -30.32
CA GLY A 302 9.85 -4.98 -31.03
C GLY A 302 9.29 -5.48 -32.39
N GLN A 303 9.07 -6.79 -32.47
CA GLN A 303 8.49 -7.44 -33.69
C GLN A 303 7.01 -7.83 -33.47
N THR A 304 6.40 -7.43 -32.36
CA THR A 304 5.07 -7.86 -31.96
C THR A 304 4.11 -6.66 -31.91
N GLN A 305 2.87 -6.87 -32.31
CA GLN A 305 1.80 -5.87 -32.18
C GLN A 305 0.89 -6.23 -31.00
N LEU A 306 0.58 -5.25 -30.16
CA LEU A 306 -0.29 -5.36 -29.00
C LEU A 306 -1.47 -4.40 -29.12
N VAL A 307 -2.66 -4.90 -28.79
CA VAL A 307 -3.89 -4.11 -28.69
C VAL A 307 -4.12 -3.73 -27.23
N ALA A 308 -4.21 -2.46 -26.95
CA ALA A 308 -4.46 -1.89 -25.62
C ALA A 308 -5.63 -0.91 -25.66
N LEU A 309 -6.11 -0.46 -24.50
CA LEU A 309 -6.99 0.71 -24.46
C LEU A 309 -6.22 1.93 -24.97
N ALA A 310 -6.86 2.76 -25.79
CA ALA A 310 -6.24 3.99 -26.28
C ALA A 310 -5.94 4.91 -25.07
N PRO A 311 -4.74 5.48 -24.98
CA PRO A 311 -4.42 6.42 -23.92
C PRO A 311 -5.29 7.68 -24.03
N PRO A 312 -5.53 8.39 -22.89
CA PRO A 312 -6.32 9.61 -22.90
C PRO A 312 -5.70 10.68 -23.82
N ALA A 313 -6.46 11.71 -24.15
CA ALA A 313 -6.24 12.74 -25.17
C ALA A 313 -4.76 13.12 -25.42
N GLY A 314 -4.35 13.12 -26.69
CA GLY A 314 -2.99 13.50 -27.14
C GLY A 314 -2.20 12.39 -27.82
N ALA A 315 -2.70 11.15 -27.79
CA ALA A 315 -2.08 10.05 -28.52
C ALA A 315 -2.38 10.16 -30.02
N ALA A 316 -1.34 10.04 -30.85
CA ALA A 316 -1.44 10.01 -32.30
C ALA A 316 -0.70 8.78 -32.84
N ILE A 317 -1.06 8.36 -34.04
CA ILE A 317 -0.29 7.35 -34.80
C ILE A 317 1.15 7.87 -34.94
N GLY A 318 2.12 7.00 -34.65
CA GLY A 318 3.54 7.32 -34.62
C GLY A 318 4.08 7.78 -33.27
N SER A 319 3.21 8.01 -32.27
CA SER A 319 3.66 8.39 -30.91
C SER A 319 4.46 7.26 -30.25
N GLU A 320 5.58 7.62 -29.63
CA GLU A 320 6.33 6.71 -28.75
C GLU A 320 5.63 6.58 -27.40
N VAL A 321 5.52 5.34 -26.94
CA VAL A 321 4.81 4.98 -25.70
C VAL A 321 5.56 3.91 -24.94
N TYR A 322 5.19 3.73 -23.68
CA TYR A 322 5.54 2.54 -22.91
C TYR A 322 4.27 1.73 -22.65
N ILE A 323 4.35 0.43 -22.84
CA ILE A 323 3.32 -0.50 -22.39
C ILE A 323 3.70 -1.04 -21.02
N CYS A 324 2.71 -1.17 -20.15
CA CYS A 324 2.83 -1.67 -18.80
C CYS A 324 1.91 -2.86 -18.63
N ILE A 325 2.47 -4.01 -18.23
CA ILE A 325 1.72 -5.26 -18.05
C ILE A 325 2.10 -5.86 -16.69
N HIS A 326 1.12 -6.15 -15.84
CA HIS A 326 1.32 -6.94 -14.63
C HIS A 326 1.33 -8.43 -14.98
N ALA A 327 2.25 -9.18 -14.38
CA ALA A 327 2.39 -10.62 -14.62
C ALA A 327 1.12 -11.42 -14.30
N GLU A 328 0.32 -10.95 -13.34
CA GLU A 328 -0.99 -11.51 -12.97
C GLU A 328 -2.04 -11.39 -14.11
N GLY A 329 -1.87 -10.43 -15.02
CA GLY A 329 -2.75 -10.20 -16.17
C GLY A 329 -2.42 -11.07 -17.40
N VAL A 330 -1.41 -11.93 -17.31
CA VAL A 330 -0.96 -12.81 -18.39
C VAL A 330 -1.45 -14.24 -18.12
N THR A 331 -2.29 -14.75 -18.99
CA THR A 331 -2.74 -16.16 -18.95
C THR A 331 -1.91 -16.96 -19.94
N LEU A 332 -1.54 -18.21 -19.59
CA LEU A 332 -0.77 -19.09 -20.46
C LEU A 332 -1.63 -20.24 -20.97
N GLU A 333 -1.39 -20.62 -22.20
CA GLU A 333 -1.94 -21.80 -22.85
C GLU A 333 -0.83 -22.65 -23.48
N VAL A 334 -1.05 -23.95 -23.54
CA VAL A 334 -0.18 -24.93 -24.21
C VAL A 334 -1.03 -25.73 -25.19
N GLY A 335 -0.55 -25.91 -26.42
CA GLY A 335 -1.20 -26.70 -27.46
C GLY A 335 -1.72 -25.88 -28.64
N ALA A 336 -2.15 -26.59 -29.71
CA ALA A 336 -2.49 -26.00 -31.01
C ALA A 336 -3.96 -25.52 -31.09
N ALA A 337 -4.87 -26.07 -30.29
CA ALA A 337 -6.29 -25.71 -30.33
C ALA A 337 -6.56 -24.56 -29.35
N LEU A 338 -6.64 -23.35 -29.90
CA LEU A 338 -6.91 -22.16 -29.08
C LEU A 338 -8.42 -21.85 -29.09
N PRO A 339 -9.10 -21.93 -27.93
CA PRO A 339 -10.52 -21.59 -27.85
C PRO A 339 -10.75 -20.10 -28.14
N GLU A 340 -11.97 -19.76 -28.53
CA GLU A 340 -12.38 -18.35 -28.63
C GLU A 340 -12.31 -17.71 -27.23
N THR A 341 -11.64 -16.55 -27.14
CA THR A 341 -11.44 -15.83 -25.88
C THR A 341 -11.57 -14.32 -26.07
N SER A 342 -11.90 -13.62 -24.98
CA SER A 342 -11.94 -12.16 -24.96
C SER A 342 -10.54 -11.50 -24.93
N ALA A 343 -9.46 -12.27 -24.81
CA ALA A 343 -8.12 -11.77 -24.91
C ALA A 343 -7.80 -11.37 -26.35
N ARG A 344 -7.52 -10.10 -26.57
CA ARG A 344 -7.18 -9.56 -27.90
C ARG A 344 -5.73 -9.83 -28.32
N ASN A 345 -4.86 -10.04 -27.35
CA ASN A 345 -3.44 -10.28 -27.58
C ASN A 345 -3.15 -11.76 -27.38
N ARG A 346 -2.65 -12.40 -28.42
CA ARG A 346 -2.17 -13.78 -28.43
C ARG A 346 -0.72 -13.78 -28.90
N LEU A 347 0.19 -14.09 -28.00
CA LEU A 347 1.62 -13.99 -28.23
C LEU A 347 2.24 -15.36 -28.11
N VAL A 348 2.77 -15.88 -29.22
CA VAL A 348 3.59 -17.07 -29.16
C VAL A 348 4.92 -16.68 -28.52
N GLY A 349 5.32 -17.40 -27.51
CA GLY A 349 6.54 -17.11 -26.76
C GLY A 349 7.20 -18.37 -26.22
N ARG A 350 8.43 -18.18 -25.74
CA ARG A 350 9.22 -19.26 -25.15
C ARG A 350 9.65 -18.91 -23.73
N ILE A 351 9.52 -19.85 -22.80
CA ILE A 351 9.97 -19.66 -21.42
C ILE A 351 11.50 -19.59 -21.40
N ARG A 352 12.06 -18.52 -20.86
CA ARG A 352 13.50 -18.28 -20.75
C ARG A 352 14.04 -18.56 -19.36
N ALA A 353 13.24 -18.32 -18.33
CA ALA A 353 13.60 -18.61 -16.94
C ALA A 353 12.34 -18.87 -16.10
N VAL A 354 12.52 -19.66 -15.04
CA VAL A 354 11.48 -20.10 -14.13
C VAL A 354 11.93 -19.81 -12.70
N ASP A 355 11.24 -18.92 -12.01
CA ASP A 355 11.50 -18.56 -10.61
C ASP A 355 10.34 -19.06 -9.73
N ARG A 356 10.60 -19.96 -8.78
CA ARG A 356 9.59 -20.51 -7.86
C ARG A 356 9.55 -19.69 -6.57
N GLU A 357 8.40 -19.10 -6.27
CA GLU A 357 8.18 -18.25 -5.08
C GLU A 357 7.04 -18.85 -4.22
N GLY A 358 7.35 -19.84 -3.40
CA GLY A 358 6.33 -20.51 -2.58
C GLY A 358 5.23 -21.17 -3.42
N PRO A 359 3.94 -20.76 -3.33
CA PRO A 359 2.84 -21.38 -4.08
C PRO A 359 2.72 -20.89 -5.52
N ILE A 360 3.53 -19.92 -5.94
CA ILE A 360 3.49 -19.30 -7.26
C ILE A 360 4.80 -19.50 -8.02
N VAL A 361 4.71 -19.44 -9.34
CA VAL A 361 5.83 -19.50 -10.27
C VAL A 361 5.82 -18.27 -11.14
N ARG A 362 6.92 -17.55 -11.14
CA ARG A 362 7.17 -16.42 -12.05
C ARG A 362 7.92 -16.92 -13.27
N LEU A 363 7.39 -16.63 -14.43
CA LEU A 363 7.97 -17.05 -15.72
C LEU A 363 8.44 -15.81 -16.48
N ASN A 364 9.65 -15.90 -17.01
CA ASN A 364 10.17 -14.93 -17.96
C ASN A 364 10.01 -15.49 -19.37
N LEU A 365 9.21 -14.84 -20.20
CA LEU A 365 8.88 -15.23 -21.55
C LEU A 365 9.59 -14.33 -22.55
N ASP A 366 9.94 -14.90 -23.71
CA ASP A 366 10.35 -14.16 -24.89
C ASP A 366 9.23 -14.27 -25.93
N CYS A 367 8.49 -13.19 -26.09
CA CYS A 367 7.38 -13.07 -27.04
C CYS A 367 7.69 -12.05 -28.17
N GLY A 368 8.99 -11.95 -28.58
CA GLY A 368 9.50 -10.86 -29.43
C GLY A 368 9.88 -9.62 -28.60
N PHE A 369 9.52 -9.64 -27.34
CA PHE A 369 9.97 -8.76 -26.25
C PHE A 369 9.88 -9.52 -24.91
N PRO A 370 10.63 -9.09 -23.87
CA PRO A 370 10.55 -9.73 -22.57
C PRO A 370 9.18 -9.51 -21.92
N LEU A 371 8.48 -10.61 -21.58
CA LEU A 371 7.18 -10.59 -20.92
C LEU A 371 7.25 -11.45 -19.65
N LYS A 372 6.68 -10.98 -18.54
CA LYS A 372 6.57 -11.77 -17.32
C LYS A 372 5.15 -12.28 -17.12
N ALA A 373 5.04 -13.53 -16.66
CA ALA A 373 3.79 -14.16 -16.29
C ALA A 373 3.87 -14.74 -14.89
N LEU A 374 2.75 -14.79 -14.18
CA LEU A 374 2.64 -15.34 -12.84
C LEU A 374 1.56 -16.42 -12.84
N ILE A 375 1.92 -17.65 -12.46
CA ILE A 375 1.01 -18.79 -12.37
C ILE A 375 1.18 -19.52 -11.04
N THR A 376 0.26 -20.42 -10.71
CA THR A 376 0.41 -21.29 -9.52
C THR A 376 1.35 -22.45 -9.82
N ASN A 377 2.01 -23.02 -8.78
CA ASN A 377 2.80 -24.24 -8.92
C ASN A 377 1.99 -25.38 -9.53
N GLN A 378 0.71 -25.52 -9.12
CA GLN A 378 -0.17 -26.56 -9.66
C GLN A 378 -0.41 -26.38 -11.16
N ALA A 379 -0.64 -25.15 -11.64
CA ALA A 379 -0.79 -24.87 -13.07
C ALA A 379 0.50 -25.18 -13.83
N TYR A 380 1.66 -24.79 -13.27
CA TYR A 380 2.97 -25.07 -13.85
C TYR A 380 3.20 -26.56 -14.06
N GLU A 381 2.89 -27.39 -13.06
CA GLU A 381 3.05 -28.86 -13.10
C GLU A 381 2.02 -29.49 -14.05
N ASN A 382 0.74 -29.11 -13.95
CA ASN A 382 -0.33 -29.67 -14.81
C ASN A 382 -0.10 -29.39 -16.29
N MET A 383 0.48 -28.25 -16.64
CA MET A 383 0.81 -27.87 -18.01
C MET A 383 2.14 -28.48 -18.49
N GLY A 384 2.90 -29.19 -17.64
CA GLY A 384 4.19 -29.78 -17.96
C GLY A 384 5.23 -28.76 -18.41
N LEU A 385 5.19 -27.54 -17.87
CA LEU A 385 6.06 -26.45 -18.28
C LEU A 385 7.50 -26.66 -17.78
N HIS A 386 8.45 -26.20 -18.56
CA HIS A 386 9.87 -26.17 -18.22
C HIS A 386 10.55 -25.01 -18.97
N GLU A 387 11.79 -24.70 -18.64
CA GLU A 387 12.59 -23.78 -19.44
C GLU A 387 12.64 -24.26 -20.89
N TRP A 388 12.52 -23.29 -21.80
CA TRP A 388 12.47 -23.50 -23.27
C TRP A 388 11.13 -24.07 -23.80
N SER A 389 10.12 -24.33 -22.95
CA SER A 389 8.76 -24.64 -23.43
C SER A 389 8.20 -23.51 -24.27
N ASP A 390 7.57 -23.88 -25.41
CA ASP A 390 6.79 -22.95 -26.20
C ASP A 390 5.39 -22.80 -25.58
N VAL A 391 4.93 -21.57 -25.42
CA VAL A 391 3.65 -21.22 -24.80
C VAL A 391 2.96 -20.12 -25.58
N VAL A 392 1.65 -20.00 -25.40
CA VAL A 392 0.88 -18.84 -25.90
C VAL A 392 0.47 -17.99 -24.69
N ALA A 393 0.93 -16.75 -24.66
CA ALA A 393 0.53 -15.77 -23.69
C ALA A 393 -0.71 -15.00 -24.18
N LEU A 394 -1.77 -15.05 -23.38
CA LEU A 394 -3.03 -14.34 -23.62
C LEU A 394 -3.12 -13.13 -22.71
N ILE A 395 -3.38 -11.96 -23.29
CA ILE A 395 -3.49 -10.71 -22.56
C ILE A 395 -4.73 -9.94 -23.04
N LYS A 396 -5.61 -9.53 -22.12
CA LYS A 396 -6.72 -8.65 -22.46
C LYS A 396 -6.21 -7.25 -22.79
N ALA A 397 -6.84 -6.57 -23.74
CA ALA A 397 -6.52 -5.17 -24.06
C ALA A 397 -6.63 -4.25 -22.82
N THR A 398 -7.56 -4.55 -21.91
CA THR A 398 -7.76 -3.83 -20.65
C THR A 398 -6.68 -4.08 -19.59
N ALA A 399 -5.85 -5.11 -19.76
CA ALA A 399 -4.74 -5.44 -18.85
C ALA A 399 -3.41 -4.78 -19.28
N ILE A 400 -3.42 -4.07 -20.41
CA ILE A 400 -2.27 -3.32 -20.90
C ILE A 400 -2.52 -1.83 -20.67
N HIS A 401 -1.70 -1.21 -19.81
CA HIS A 401 -1.72 0.22 -19.60
C HIS A 401 -0.66 0.89 -20.51
N VAL A 402 -1.05 1.97 -21.19
CA VAL A 402 -0.19 2.71 -22.12
C VAL A 402 0.18 4.06 -21.53
N ILE A 403 1.48 4.31 -21.40
CA ILE A 403 2.05 5.57 -20.90
C ILE A 403 2.67 6.32 -22.08
N MET A 404 2.30 7.59 -22.25
CA MET A 404 2.91 8.46 -23.27
C MET A 404 4.38 8.74 -22.93
N SER A 405 5.25 8.66 -23.92
CA SER A 405 6.65 9.08 -23.78
C SER A 405 6.71 10.61 -23.77
N GLY A 406 6.64 11.22 -22.58
CA GLY A 406 6.73 12.66 -22.41
C GLY A 406 8.18 13.17 -22.47
N PRO A 407 8.40 14.50 -22.58
CA PRO A 407 9.75 15.09 -22.63
C PRO A 407 10.61 14.81 -21.39
N SER A 408 10.02 14.44 -20.24
CA SER A 408 10.73 14.06 -19.03
C SER A 408 11.27 12.64 -19.01
N SER A 409 10.92 11.78 -19.97
CA SER A 409 11.39 10.38 -20.04
C SER A 409 12.74 10.20 -20.75
N ARG A 410 13.35 11.27 -21.28
CA ARG A 410 14.63 11.20 -22.02
C ARG A 410 15.89 11.10 -21.13
N GLU A 411 15.79 11.25 -19.80
CA GLU A 411 16.95 11.18 -18.88
C GLU A 411 17.23 9.78 -18.30
N GLY A 412 16.79 8.73 -18.96
CA GLY A 412 17.05 7.34 -18.56
C GLY A 412 17.72 6.52 -19.65
N LYS A 413 18.77 7.00 -20.30
CA LYS A 413 19.65 6.12 -21.08
C LYS A 413 20.23 5.05 -20.18
N ILE A 414 19.71 3.83 -20.31
CA ILE A 414 20.21 2.62 -19.65
C ILE A 414 21.68 2.44 -20.05
N ILE A 415 22.59 2.74 -19.13
CA ILE A 415 23.97 2.22 -19.22
C ILE A 415 23.87 0.76 -18.76
N ASN A 416 23.64 -0.12 -19.71
CA ASN A 416 23.81 -1.56 -19.57
C ASN A 416 25.33 -1.83 -19.53
N ARG A 417 25.95 -1.72 -18.35
CA ARG A 417 27.31 -2.22 -18.10
C ARG A 417 27.21 -3.58 -17.44
N SER A 418 27.08 -4.59 -18.26
CA SER A 418 27.57 -5.93 -17.94
C SER A 418 29.09 -5.84 -17.71
N ARG A 419 29.52 -5.83 -16.47
CA ARG A 419 30.88 -6.15 -16.03
C ARG A 419 30.80 -6.97 -14.75
N TYR A 420 30.63 -8.27 -14.91
CA TYR A 420 31.21 -9.26 -14.05
C TYR A 420 31.95 -10.23 -14.97
N GLY A 421 33.20 -9.99 -15.11
CA GLY A 421 34.19 -10.91 -15.62
C GLY A 421 35.41 -10.86 -14.70
N GLN A 422 35.66 -11.99 -14.09
CA GLN A 422 36.97 -12.46 -13.57
C GLN A 422 37.66 -11.59 -12.49
N ILE A 423 37.61 -12.00 -11.23
CA ILE A 423 38.74 -12.64 -10.51
C ILE A 423 38.14 -13.49 -9.41
#